data_35a726834ba553a00301bdcd0483d7fe
#
_entry.id   35a726834ba553a00301bdcd0483d7fe
#
_cell.length_a   1.000
_cell.length_b   1.000
_cell.length_c   1.000
_cell.angle_alpha   90.00
_cell.angle_beta   90.00
_cell.angle_gamma   90.00
#
_symmetry.space_group_name_H-M   'P 1'
#
loop_
_entity.id
_entity.type
_entity.pdbx_description
1 polymer ?
#
loop_
_entity_poly.entity_id
_entity_poly.type
_entity_poly.pdbx_seq_one_letter_code
_entity_poly.pdbx_strand_id
1 'polypeptide(L)'
;MSSLNEITTLLSAARTSAIDVTKPVSDIETEIFDLVSIFEARLQHHFKRGPFFKKLRALLIENHQTTLADSVHYYALAVNVLKHGTGASYRELKSTDNLPFKLLIPAANIRLIDVAKGSFYLGLVDTLDNAHSFLISRKVLSDVLTPPISPP
;
A
#
# COMPACT_ATOMS: atom_id res chain seq x y z
N MET A 1 11.10 -3.84 -20.75
CA MET A 1 11.12 -3.51 -19.31
C MET A 1 9.96 -4.19 -18.64
N SER A 2 10.21 -4.89 -17.58
CA SER A 2 9.14 -5.60 -16.88
C SER A 2 8.46 -4.70 -15.86
N SER A 3 7.23 -5.07 -15.50
CA SER A 3 6.52 -4.39 -14.41
C SER A 3 7.29 -4.45 -13.10
N LEU A 4 8.07 -5.53 -12.89
CA LEU A 4 8.86 -5.67 -11.67
C LEU A 4 9.88 -4.55 -11.54
N ASN A 5 10.58 -4.23 -12.62
CA ASN A 5 11.56 -3.14 -12.60
C ASN A 5 10.89 -1.79 -12.38
N GLU A 6 9.72 -1.60 -12.98
CA GLU A 6 8.96 -0.38 -12.81
C GLU A 6 8.52 -0.18 -11.37
N ILE A 7 8.08 -1.25 -10.71
CA ILE A 7 7.68 -1.18 -9.31
C ILE A 7 8.87 -0.90 -8.40
N THR A 8 10.01 -1.55 -8.65
CA THR A 8 11.21 -1.31 -7.87
C THR A 8 11.64 0.16 -7.97
N THR A 9 11.60 0.71 -9.18
CA THR A 9 11.93 2.12 -9.41
C THR A 9 10.93 3.04 -8.72
N LEU A 10 9.64 2.72 -8.82
CA LEU A 10 8.58 3.49 -8.18
C LEU A 10 8.77 3.55 -6.66
N LEU A 11 9.01 2.40 -6.04
CA LEU A 11 9.18 2.33 -4.58
C LEU A 11 10.45 3.05 -4.13
N SER A 12 11.53 2.94 -4.89
CA SER A 12 12.78 3.62 -4.58
C SER A 12 12.60 5.14 -4.62
N ALA A 13 11.92 5.64 -5.65
CA ALA A 13 11.66 7.08 -5.78
C ALA A 13 10.73 7.56 -4.65
N ALA A 14 9.72 6.76 -4.30
CA ALA A 14 8.81 7.10 -3.22
C ALA A 14 9.54 7.15 -1.88
N ARG A 15 10.46 6.22 -1.65
CA ARG A 15 11.24 6.20 -0.40
C ARG A 15 12.09 7.46 -0.26
N THR A 16 12.73 7.89 -1.35
CA THR A 16 13.52 9.12 -1.35
C THR A 16 12.63 10.32 -1.06
N SER A 17 11.47 10.37 -1.67
CA SER A 17 10.53 11.47 -1.47
C SER A 17 9.96 11.49 -0.06
N ALA A 18 9.72 10.31 0.52
CA ALA A 18 9.12 10.19 1.84
C ALA A 18 10.00 10.75 2.97
N ILE A 19 11.30 10.78 2.78
CA ILE A 19 12.20 11.31 3.80
C ILE A 19 12.37 12.84 3.72
N ASP A 20 11.78 13.48 2.74
CA ASP A 20 11.83 14.94 2.62
C ASP A 20 10.78 15.56 3.53
N VAL A 21 11.23 16.03 4.71
CA VAL A 21 10.33 16.56 5.73
C VAL A 21 9.87 17.98 5.44
N THR A 22 10.36 18.59 4.36
CA THR A 22 9.99 19.97 4.02
C THR A 22 8.71 20.04 3.17
N LYS A 23 8.22 18.91 2.69
CA LYS A 23 7.05 18.91 1.81
C LYS A 23 5.77 19.29 2.54
N PRO A 24 4.91 20.10 1.89
CA PRO A 24 3.58 20.34 2.43
C PRO A 24 2.77 19.04 2.51
N VAL A 25 1.87 18.97 3.50
CA VAL A 25 1.06 17.78 3.71
C VAL A 25 0.22 17.45 2.47
N SER A 26 -0.30 18.46 1.77
CA SER A 26 -1.09 18.23 0.56
C SER A 26 -0.27 17.53 -0.53
N ASP A 27 1.01 17.87 -0.65
CA ASP A 27 1.89 17.22 -1.62
C ASP A 27 2.17 15.77 -1.21
N ILE A 28 2.35 15.54 0.08
CA ILE A 28 2.54 14.18 0.60
C ILE A 28 1.32 13.32 0.29
N GLU A 29 0.12 13.84 0.52
CA GLU A 29 -1.12 13.13 0.21
C GLU A 29 -1.22 12.78 -1.27
N THR A 30 -0.91 13.74 -2.13
CA THR A 30 -0.95 13.50 -3.58
C THR A 30 0.01 12.37 -3.97
N GLU A 31 1.22 12.40 -3.42
CA GLU A 31 2.20 11.36 -3.70
C GLU A 31 1.75 10.00 -3.18
N ILE A 32 1.12 9.97 -2.01
CA ILE A 32 0.58 8.71 -1.45
C ILE A 32 -0.48 8.13 -2.38
N PHE A 33 -1.42 8.96 -2.84
CA PHE A 33 -2.48 8.51 -3.75
C PHE A 33 -1.90 8.01 -5.07
N ASP A 34 -0.93 8.73 -5.62
CA ASP A 34 -0.29 8.34 -6.87
C ASP A 34 0.46 7.02 -6.71
N LEU A 35 1.21 6.88 -5.61
CA LEU A 35 1.96 5.66 -5.34
C LEU A 35 1.04 4.44 -5.27
N VAL A 36 -0.03 4.53 -4.49
CA VAL A 36 -0.96 3.42 -4.32
C VAL A 36 -1.66 3.10 -5.63
N SER A 37 -2.09 4.12 -6.37
CA SER A 37 -2.78 3.92 -7.64
C SER A 37 -1.88 3.25 -8.68
N ILE A 38 -0.63 3.68 -8.77
CA ILE A 38 0.32 3.10 -9.73
C ILE A 38 0.68 1.68 -9.32
N PHE A 39 0.93 1.45 -8.03
CA PHE A 39 1.24 0.14 -7.51
C PHE A 39 0.12 -0.85 -7.85
N GLU A 40 -1.11 -0.45 -7.57
CA GLU A 40 -2.28 -1.26 -7.87
C GLU A 40 -2.41 -1.50 -9.37
N ALA A 41 -2.30 -0.45 -10.18
CA ALA A 41 -2.46 -0.56 -11.62
C ALA A 41 -1.43 -1.48 -12.25
N ARG A 42 -0.18 -1.42 -11.76
CA ARG A 42 0.90 -2.26 -12.30
C ARG A 42 0.74 -3.72 -11.93
N LEU A 43 0.12 -4.04 -10.81
CA LEU A 43 0.01 -5.41 -10.33
C LEU A 43 -1.37 -6.02 -10.52
N GLN A 44 -2.40 -5.22 -10.75
CA GLN A 44 -3.78 -5.73 -10.82
C GLN A 44 -3.94 -6.84 -11.85
N HIS A 45 -3.29 -6.73 -12.99
CA HIS A 45 -3.44 -7.72 -14.05
C HIS A 45 -2.79 -9.05 -13.73
N HIS A 46 -1.98 -9.12 -12.67
CA HIS A 46 -1.40 -10.37 -12.20
C HIS A 46 -2.32 -11.11 -11.23
N PHE A 47 -3.43 -10.48 -10.87
CA PHE A 47 -4.44 -11.06 -9.98
C PHE A 47 -5.75 -11.15 -10.75
N LYS A 48 -6.59 -12.08 -10.34
CA LYS A 48 -7.92 -12.19 -10.95
C LYS A 48 -8.76 -11.00 -10.57
N ARG A 49 -9.91 -10.83 -11.22
CA ARG A 49 -10.83 -9.75 -10.93
C ARG A 49 -11.13 -9.64 -9.44
N GLY A 50 -11.38 -8.43 -9.02
CA GLY A 50 -11.78 -8.13 -7.66
C GLY A 50 -10.88 -7.09 -7.05
N PRO A 51 -11.20 -6.65 -5.83
CA PRO A 51 -10.43 -5.62 -5.16
C PRO A 51 -8.98 -6.06 -4.96
N PHE A 52 -8.06 -5.29 -5.49
CA PHE A 52 -6.65 -5.66 -5.51
C PHE A 52 -6.10 -5.94 -4.10
N PHE A 53 -6.31 -5.00 -3.17
CA PHE A 53 -5.71 -5.14 -1.85
C PHE A 53 -6.33 -6.28 -1.05
N LYS A 54 -7.61 -6.61 -1.30
CA LYS A 54 -8.22 -7.79 -0.67
C LYS A 54 -7.60 -9.06 -1.19
N LYS A 55 -7.32 -9.12 -2.50
CA LYS A 55 -6.66 -10.27 -3.12
C LYS A 55 -5.25 -10.43 -2.61
N LEU A 56 -4.52 -9.34 -2.53
CA LEU A 56 -3.15 -9.35 -2.03
C LEU A 56 -3.12 -9.81 -0.57
N ARG A 57 -4.01 -9.28 0.26
CA ARG A 57 -4.09 -9.68 1.66
C ARG A 57 -4.36 -11.18 1.80
N ALA A 58 -5.32 -11.69 1.03
CA ALA A 58 -5.67 -13.10 1.08
C ALA A 58 -4.49 -13.99 0.70
N LEU A 59 -3.76 -13.59 -0.35
CA LEU A 59 -2.57 -14.33 -0.78
C LEU A 59 -1.51 -14.35 0.32
N LEU A 60 -1.29 -13.23 0.98
CA LEU A 60 -0.31 -13.14 2.05
C LEU A 60 -0.71 -14.02 3.23
N ILE A 61 -1.99 -14.05 3.58
CA ILE A 61 -2.50 -14.91 4.65
C ILE A 61 -2.31 -16.38 4.30
N GLU A 62 -2.61 -16.76 3.06
CA GLU A 62 -2.43 -18.14 2.60
C GLU A 62 -0.99 -18.61 2.70
N ASN A 63 -0.04 -17.67 2.63
CA ASN A 63 1.38 -17.97 2.69
C ASN A 63 1.99 -17.66 4.05
N HIS A 64 1.16 -17.57 5.08
CA HIS A 64 1.58 -17.36 6.47
C HIS A 64 2.29 -16.02 6.70
N GLN A 65 1.97 -15.03 5.88
CA GLN A 65 2.48 -13.67 6.03
C GLN A 65 1.43 -12.78 6.67
N THR A 66 0.93 -13.20 7.85
CA THR A 66 -0.21 -12.53 8.48
C THR A 66 0.10 -11.12 8.94
N THR A 67 1.31 -10.88 9.48
CA THR A 67 1.69 -9.54 9.92
C THR A 67 1.74 -8.58 8.73
N LEU A 68 2.33 -9.02 7.62
CA LEU A 68 2.40 -8.21 6.41
C LEU A 68 1.00 -8.00 5.82
N ALA A 69 0.17 -9.05 5.84
CA ALA A 69 -1.21 -8.95 5.37
C ALA A 69 -1.98 -7.90 6.14
N ASP A 70 -1.81 -7.85 7.46
CA ASP A 70 -2.46 -6.87 8.30
C ASP A 70 -1.97 -5.45 7.97
N SER A 71 -0.66 -5.29 7.79
CA SER A 71 -0.11 -3.98 7.42
C SER A 71 -0.67 -3.49 6.08
N VAL A 72 -0.71 -4.36 5.09
CA VAL A 72 -1.30 -4.02 3.78
C VAL A 72 -2.74 -3.56 3.95
N HIS A 73 -3.49 -4.29 4.74
CA HIS A 73 -4.90 -3.96 4.99
C HIS A 73 -5.05 -2.61 5.67
N TYR A 74 -4.26 -2.36 6.72
CA TYR A 74 -4.37 -1.11 7.47
C TYR A 74 -3.98 0.10 6.62
N TYR A 75 -2.92 -0.01 5.82
CA TYR A 75 -2.53 1.09 4.95
C TYR A 75 -3.55 1.31 3.82
N ALA A 76 -4.15 0.24 3.30
CA ALA A 76 -5.22 0.40 2.30
C ALA A 76 -6.42 1.13 2.91
N LEU A 77 -6.81 0.77 4.13
CA LEU A 77 -7.88 1.48 4.84
C LEU A 77 -7.51 2.94 5.09
N ALA A 78 -6.26 3.19 5.49
CA ALA A 78 -5.82 4.55 5.77
C ALA A 78 -5.86 5.43 4.52
N VAL A 79 -5.48 4.90 3.37
CA VAL A 79 -5.56 5.65 2.11
C VAL A 79 -7.01 5.98 1.78
N ASN A 80 -7.93 5.03 2.02
CA ASN A 80 -9.36 5.29 1.85
C ASN A 80 -9.84 6.40 2.79
N VAL A 81 -9.35 6.43 4.03
CA VAL A 81 -9.69 7.49 4.99
C VAL A 81 -9.20 8.84 4.49
N LEU A 82 -7.98 8.89 3.95
CA LEU A 82 -7.45 10.14 3.40
C LEU A 82 -8.29 10.64 2.23
N LYS A 83 -8.87 9.72 1.45
CA LYS A 83 -9.71 10.10 0.30
C LYS A 83 -11.13 10.47 0.69
N HIS A 84 -11.71 9.75 1.66
CA HIS A 84 -13.16 9.80 1.90
C HIS A 84 -13.57 10.24 3.30
N GLY A 85 -12.62 10.37 4.23
CA GLY A 85 -12.92 10.83 5.58
C GLY A 85 -13.58 9.76 6.45
N THR A 86 -14.53 10.19 7.28
CA THR A 86 -15.21 9.30 8.22
C THR A 86 -16.19 8.41 7.47
N GLY A 87 -15.87 7.14 7.38
CA GLY A 87 -16.71 6.16 6.71
C GLY A 87 -16.37 4.80 7.26
N ALA A 88 -16.67 3.75 6.47
CA ALA A 88 -16.44 2.39 6.91
C ALA A 88 -14.96 2.14 7.23
N SER A 89 -14.04 2.64 6.39
CA SER A 89 -12.61 2.44 6.63
C SER A 89 -12.15 3.10 7.91
N TYR A 90 -12.62 4.32 8.17
CA TYR A 90 -12.28 5.01 9.42
C TYR A 90 -12.80 4.23 10.63
N ARG A 91 -14.04 3.77 10.56
CA ARG A 91 -14.65 3.02 11.67
C ARG A 91 -13.88 1.72 11.95
N GLU A 92 -13.45 1.05 10.89
CA GLU A 92 -12.66 -0.18 11.06
C GLU A 92 -11.31 0.12 11.72
N LEU A 93 -10.62 1.16 11.28
CA LEU A 93 -9.34 1.54 11.88
C LEU A 93 -9.51 1.95 13.33
N LYS A 94 -10.58 2.70 13.62
CA LYS A 94 -10.84 3.16 14.99
C LYS A 94 -11.04 2.00 15.97
N SER A 95 -11.56 0.88 15.48
CA SER A 95 -11.78 -0.30 16.32
C SER A 95 -10.58 -1.24 16.36
N THR A 96 -9.48 -0.87 15.70
CA THR A 96 -8.31 -1.73 15.60
C THR A 96 -7.22 -1.24 16.54
N ASP A 97 -6.63 -2.16 17.31
CA ASP A 97 -5.52 -1.84 18.21
C ASP A 97 -4.19 -1.96 17.48
N ASN A 98 -3.19 -1.26 17.99
CA ASN A 98 -1.80 -1.39 17.52
C ASN A 98 -1.60 -1.06 16.04
N LEU A 99 -2.26 0.02 15.59
CA LEU A 99 -2.06 0.49 14.21
C LEU A 99 -0.62 0.97 14.01
N PRO A 100 -0.04 0.77 12.83
CA PRO A 100 1.33 1.24 12.55
C PRO A 100 1.42 2.73 12.27
N PHE A 101 0.32 3.45 12.38
CA PHE A 101 0.27 4.90 12.17
C PHE A 101 -0.74 5.52 13.13
N LYS A 102 -0.75 6.83 13.19
CA LYS A 102 -1.61 7.55 14.12
C LYS A 102 -2.93 7.96 13.45
N LEU A 103 -4.02 7.54 14.08
CA LEU A 103 -5.36 7.94 13.66
C LEU A 103 -5.78 9.15 14.49
N LEU A 104 -6.27 10.20 13.82
CA LEU A 104 -6.62 11.46 14.46
C LEU A 104 -8.12 11.57 14.70
N ILE A 105 -8.52 12.47 15.62
CA ILE A 105 -9.91 12.65 16.02
C ILE A 105 -10.58 13.67 15.09
N PRO A 106 -11.74 13.33 14.47
CA PRO A 106 -12.38 14.23 13.50
C PRO A 106 -12.71 15.62 14.07
N ALA A 107 -13.14 15.70 15.33
CA ALA A 107 -13.56 16.96 15.91
C ALA A 107 -12.42 17.98 16.03
N ALA A 108 -11.17 17.50 16.08
CA ALA A 108 -10.01 18.35 16.31
C ALA A 108 -9.12 18.49 15.07
N ASN A 109 -9.37 17.73 14.03
CA ASN A 109 -8.44 17.63 12.89
C ASN A 109 -9.18 17.61 11.57
N ILE A 110 -8.61 18.29 10.58
CA ILE A 110 -9.10 18.24 9.20
C ILE A 110 -8.76 16.90 8.58
N ARG A 111 -7.55 16.42 8.85
CA ARG A 111 -7.09 15.12 8.37
C ARG A 111 -7.18 14.10 9.48
N LEU A 112 -7.59 12.88 9.13
CA LEU A 112 -7.81 11.83 10.12
C LEU A 112 -6.63 10.86 10.23
N ILE A 113 -5.67 10.97 9.33
CA ILE A 113 -4.41 10.22 9.40
C ILE A 113 -3.28 11.24 9.47
N ASP A 114 -2.37 11.04 10.42
CA ASP A 114 -1.22 11.93 10.56
C ASP A 114 -0.18 11.54 9.52
N VAL A 115 -0.09 12.32 8.45
CA VAL A 115 0.89 12.08 7.38
C VAL A 115 2.07 13.04 7.44
N ALA A 116 2.09 13.91 8.44
CA ALA A 116 3.19 14.87 8.59
C ALA A 116 4.50 14.14 8.89
N LYS A 117 5.62 14.77 8.55
CA LYS A 117 6.97 14.29 8.86
C LYS A 117 7.34 12.97 8.16
N GLY A 118 6.53 12.48 7.27
CA GLY A 118 6.89 11.36 6.42
C GLY A 118 6.80 9.97 7.03
N SER A 119 6.53 9.85 8.34
CA SER A 119 6.53 8.52 8.97
C SER A 119 5.43 7.60 8.41
N PHE A 120 4.23 8.15 8.16
CA PHE A 120 3.17 7.38 7.53
C PHE A 120 3.58 6.95 6.12
N TYR A 121 4.11 7.88 5.34
CA TYR A 121 4.50 7.61 3.96
C TYR A 121 5.60 6.54 3.90
N LEU A 122 6.63 6.65 4.76
CA LEU A 122 7.68 5.64 4.84
C LEU A 122 7.12 4.27 5.22
N GLY A 123 6.21 4.22 6.19
CA GLY A 123 5.57 2.97 6.59
C GLY A 123 4.79 2.34 5.44
N LEU A 124 4.09 3.16 4.67
CA LEU A 124 3.39 2.69 3.49
C LEU A 124 4.37 2.13 2.46
N VAL A 125 5.45 2.87 2.15
CA VAL A 125 6.47 2.40 1.20
C VAL A 125 7.06 1.08 1.66
N ASP A 126 7.42 0.96 2.95
CA ASP A 126 7.97 -0.27 3.50
C ASP A 126 6.99 -1.44 3.34
N THR A 127 5.72 -1.20 3.61
CA THR A 127 4.69 -2.24 3.48
C THR A 127 4.55 -2.70 2.04
N LEU A 128 4.47 -1.77 1.10
CA LEU A 128 4.37 -2.12 -0.32
C LEU A 128 5.64 -2.81 -0.81
N ASP A 129 6.80 -2.36 -0.36
CA ASP A 129 8.08 -2.96 -0.73
C ASP A 129 8.18 -4.39 -0.22
N ASN A 130 7.80 -4.62 1.03
CA ASN A 130 7.81 -5.96 1.60
C ASN A 130 6.83 -6.89 0.87
N ALA A 131 5.65 -6.39 0.52
CA ALA A 131 4.69 -7.19 -0.24
C ALA A 131 5.24 -7.52 -1.63
N HIS A 132 5.83 -6.55 -2.30
CA HIS A 132 6.43 -6.74 -3.62
C HIS A 132 7.58 -7.75 -3.57
N SER A 133 8.46 -7.62 -2.58
CA SER A 133 9.57 -8.54 -2.39
C SER A 133 9.10 -9.97 -2.13
N PHE A 134 8.04 -10.11 -1.33
CA PHE A 134 7.45 -11.42 -1.09
C PHE A 134 6.91 -12.03 -2.38
N LEU A 135 6.19 -11.26 -3.17
CA LEU A 135 5.62 -11.75 -4.43
C LEU A 135 6.71 -12.22 -5.38
N ILE A 136 7.83 -11.50 -5.43
CA ILE A 136 8.97 -11.88 -6.27
C ILE A 136 9.62 -13.16 -5.73
N SER A 137 9.90 -13.20 -4.42
CA SER A 137 10.62 -14.32 -3.81
C SER A 137 9.85 -15.64 -3.91
N ARG A 138 8.53 -15.56 -3.91
CA ARG A 138 7.68 -16.73 -4.07
C ARG A 138 7.35 -17.02 -5.53
N LYS A 139 7.91 -16.24 -6.44
CA LYS A 139 7.69 -16.36 -7.89
C LYS A 139 6.22 -16.17 -8.29
N VAL A 140 5.45 -15.53 -7.45
CA VAL A 140 4.04 -15.27 -7.76
C VAL A 140 3.93 -14.42 -9.01
N LEU A 141 4.66 -13.31 -9.04
CA LEU A 141 4.63 -12.42 -10.19
C LEU A 141 5.30 -13.02 -11.39
N SER A 142 6.40 -13.76 -11.19
CA SER A 142 7.08 -14.38 -12.33
C SER A 142 6.23 -15.47 -12.98
N ASP A 143 5.48 -16.24 -12.18
CA ASP A 143 4.59 -17.25 -12.72
C ASP A 143 3.45 -16.63 -13.52
N VAL A 144 3.00 -15.47 -13.09
CA VAL A 144 1.93 -14.73 -13.76
C VAL A 144 2.48 -13.96 -14.95
N LEU A 145 3.65 -13.36 -14.76
CA LEU A 145 4.29 -12.54 -15.80
C LEU A 145 4.86 -13.37 -16.92
N THR A 146 5.35 -14.52 -16.59
CA THR A 146 5.82 -15.44 -17.59
C THR A 146 4.61 -16.11 -18.11
N PRO A 147 4.11 -15.63 -19.15
CA PRO A 147 2.93 -16.21 -19.64
C PRO A 147 3.30 -17.57 -19.82
N PRO A 148 2.61 -18.18 -19.25
CA PRO A 148 2.79 -19.44 -19.47
C PRO A 148 2.79 -19.64 -20.87
N ILE A 149 3.22 -18.92 -21.05
CA ILE A 149 3.36 -18.93 -22.07
C ILE A 149 3.47 -20.03 -22.49
N SER A 150 3.20 -20.25 -21.86
CA SER A 150 3.10 -20.77 -21.91
C SER A 150 2.99 -21.35 -22.10
N PRO A 151 2.84 -21.91 -22.42
CA PRO A 151 2.70 -22.31 -22.28
C PRO A 151 2.75 -22.86 -22.27
N PRO A 152 2.63 -23.26 -22.39
CA PRO A 152 2.66 -23.77 -22.09
C PRO A 152 2.58 -24.38 -22.18
#